data_ddab069c6bb559a85c040091d78877d0
#
_entry.id   ddab069c6bb559a85c040091d78877d0
#
_cell.length_a   1.000
_cell.length_b   1.000
_cell.length_c   1.000
_cell.angle_alpha   90.00
_cell.angle_beta   90.00
_cell.angle_gamma   90.00
#
_symmetry.space_group_name_H-M   'P 1'
#
loop_
_entity.id
_entity.type
_entity.pdbx_description
1 polymer ?
#
loop_
_entity_poly.entity_id
_entity_poly.type
_entity_poly.pdbx_seq_one_letter_code
_entity_poly.pdbx_strand_id
1 'polypeptide(L)'
;NNLTIKLNIPNYHVIGVSMGGMIAQLLAIKHTNKVKSLISIMSTTGDPNLPKPRWKIVKFILSGSKQKDISNASSFYIKLWKLIGSPAYPRTHEEISLFVDRILSRGVSKRGTIRQMLAIMSSYDRSACLKKINTPSLVIHGTDDLLVPYECGIDTANSLKNSKLWSIKGMGHDFPYELFDEFVSRIDSHIKSSNKSEFKPI
;
A
#
# COMPACT_ATOMS: atom_id res chain seq x y z
N ASN A 1 0.09 -12.92 12.12
CA ASN A 1 0.90 -13.52 13.17
C ASN A 1 0.74 -15.05 13.27
N ASN A 2 -0.47 -15.61 13.15
CA ASN A 2 -0.67 -17.07 13.21
C ASN A 2 0.13 -17.83 12.12
N LEU A 3 0.26 -17.27 10.92
CA LEU A 3 1.06 -17.86 9.85
C LEU A 3 2.54 -17.91 10.22
N THR A 4 3.11 -16.81 10.73
CA THR A 4 4.53 -16.76 11.12
C THR A 4 4.84 -17.71 12.27
N ILE A 5 3.91 -17.89 13.21
CA ILE A 5 4.02 -18.89 14.29
C ILE A 5 4.03 -20.30 13.71
N LYS A 6 3.07 -20.63 12.83
CA LYS A 6 2.98 -21.97 12.20
C LYS A 6 4.19 -22.30 11.33
N LEU A 7 4.83 -21.28 10.74
CA LEU A 7 6.03 -21.44 9.92
C LEU A 7 7.33 -21.31 10.71
N ASN A 8 7.27 -21.18 12.04
CA ASN A 8 8.43 -20.97 12.93
C ASN A 8 9.31 -19.78 12.47
N ILE A 9 8.70 -18.69 12.02
CA ILE A 9 9.39 -17.45 11.64
C ILE A 9 9.42 -16.53 12.86
N PRO A 10 10.58 -16.39 13.53
CA PRO A 10 10.66 -15.59 14.76
C PRO A 10 10.58 -14.10 14.50
N ASN A 11 11.24 -13.61 13.45
CA ASN A 11 11.32 -12.21 13.08
C ASN A 11 11.12 -12.04 11.57
N TYR A 12 10.55 -10.90 11.13
CA TYR A 12 10.30 -10.64 9.73
C TYR A 12 10.26 -9.15 9.41
N HIS A 13 10.52 -8.82 8.16
CA HIS A 13 10.22 -7.51 7.59
C HIS A 13 8.80 -7.56 7.01
N VAL A 14 8.05 -6.48 7.15
CA VAL A 14 6.69 -6.41 6.61
C VAL A 14 6.59 -5.34 5.54
N ILE A 15 6.08 -5.73 4.38
CA ILE A 15 5.82 -4.83 3.26
C ILE A 15 4.31 -4.85 2.98
N GLY A 16 3.71 -3.69 2.90
CA GLY A 16 2.29 -3.57 2.58
C GLY A 16 1.99 -2.43 1.62
N VAL A 17 1.08 -2.69 0.69
CA VAL A 17 0.64 -1.76 -0.34
C VAL A 17 -0.81 -1.38 -0.08
N SER A 18 -1.15 -0.09 -0.10
CA SER A 18 -2.52 0.40 0.05
C SER A 18 -3.15 -0.13 1.36
N MET A 19 -4.26 -0.86 1.30
CA MET A 19 -4.84 -1.56 2.47
C MET A 19 -3.82 -2.50 3.14
N GLY A 20 -2.95 -3.15 2.37
CA GLY A 20 -1.85 -3.97 2.91
C GLY A 20 -0.87 -3.15 3.75
N GLY A 21 -0.65 -1.87 3.42
CA GLY A 21 0.13 -0.95 4.24
C GLY A 21 -0.52 -0.66 5.59
N MET A 22 -1.86 -0.50 5.63
CA MET A 22 -2.60 -0.37 6.89
C MET A 22 -2.45 -1.62 7.76
N ILE A 23 -2.49 -2.81 7.16
CA ILE A 23 -2.27 -4.09 7.85
C ILE A 23 -0.82 -4.20 8.34
N ALA A 24 0.16 -3.79 7.52
CA ALA A 24 1.57 -3.79 7.88
C ALA A 24 1.85 -2.86 9.08
N GLN A 25 1.24 -1.68 9.10
CA GLN A 25 1.28 -0.75 10.25
C GLN A 25 0.73 -1.42 11.52
N LEU A 26 -0.42 -2.10 11.43
CA LEU A 26 -1.00 -2.82 12.57
C LEU A 26 -0.11 -3.97 13.06
N LEU A 27 0.56 -4.68 12.15
CA LEU A 27 1.54 -5.72 12.52
C LEU A 27 2.72 -5.11 13.25
N ALA A 28 3.27 -3.99 12.76
CA ALA A 28 4.37 -3.29 13.42
C ALA A 28 3.99 -2.77 14.81
N ILE A 29 2.77 -2.24 14.98
CA ILE A 29 2.26 -1.77 16.27
C ILE A 29 2.08 -2.94 17.27
N LYS A 30 1.46 -4.05 16.82
CA LYS A 30 1.09 -5.16 17.69
C LYS A 30 2.23 -6.14 17.98
N HIS A 31 3.27 -6.16 17.15
CA HIS A 31 4.34 -7.15 17.19
C HIS A 31 5.72 -6.48 17.02
N THR A 32 5.96 -5.40 17.78
CA THR A 32 7.20 -4.60 17.71
C THR A 32 8.47 -5.41 17.92
N ASN A 33 8.39 -6.47 18.70
CA ASN A 33 9.51 -7.40 18.98
C ASN A 33 9.76 -8.42 17.86
N LYS A 34 8.88 -8.52 16.86
CA LYS A 34 9.00 -9.46 15.73
C LYS A 34 9.19 -8.77 14.39
N VAL A 35 8.66 -7.54 14.24
CA VAL A 35 8.77 -6.78 13.01
C VAL A 35 10.08 -6.00 12.99
N LYS A 36 11.05 -6.47 12.21
CA LYS A 36 12.37 -5.85 12.05
C LYS A 36 12.32 -4.54 11.27
N SER A 37 11.50 -4.45 10.27
CA SER A 37 11.21 -3.19 9.56
C SER A 37 9.83 -3.18 8.93
N LEU A 38 9.31 -1.97 8.70
CA LEU A 38 8.05 -1.69 8.05
C LEU A 38 8.29 -0.97 6.73
N ILE A 39 7.71 -1.47 5.65
CA ILE A 39 7.63 -0.76 4.36
C ILE A 39 6.14 -0.51 4.04
N SER A 40 5.72 0.75 4.05
CA SER A 40 4.35 1.19 3.80
C SER A 40 4.28 1.93 2.47
N ILE A 41 3.61 1.33 1.48
CA ILE A 41 3.56 1.85 0.11
C ILE A 41 2.14 2.34 -0.20
N MET A 42 2.00 3.58 -0.68
CA MET A 42 0.74 4.24 -1.08
C MET A 42 -0.43 3.97 -0.11
N SER A 43 -0.19 4.20 1.19
CA SER A 43 -1.10 3.88 2.28
C SER A 43 -1.35 5.09 3.19
N THR A 44 -2.16 4.93 4.23
CA THR A 44 -2.56 5.98 5.16
C THR A 44 -2.55 5.48 6.60
N THR A 45 -2.38 6.39 7.57
CA THR A 45 -2.58 6.11 9.01
C THR A 45 -4.04 5.91 9.36
N GLY A 46 -4.95 6.46 8.55
CA GLY A 46 -6.39 6.50 8.83
C GLY A 46 -6.84 7.71 9.65
N ASP A 47 -5.97 8.73 9.83
CA ASP A 47 -6.38 9.99 10.47
C ASP A 47 -7.58 10.59 9.71
N PRO A 48 -8.70 10.89 10.42
CA PRO A 48 -9.92 11.42 9.81
C PRO A 48 -9.74 12.81 9.19
N ASN A 49 -8.72 13.57 9.59
CA ASN A 49 -8.44 14.91 9.09
C ASN A 49 -7.68 14.91 7.76
N LEU A 50 -7.12 13.77 7.33
CA LEU A 50 -6.43 13.66 6.07
C LEU A 50 -7.38 13.81 4.86
N PRO A 51 -6.87 14.30 3.74
CA PRO A 51 -7.63 14.35 2.49
C PRO A 51 -8.21 12.97 2.13
N LYS A 52 -9.42 12.97 1.64
CA LYS A 52 -10.11 11.75 1.23
C LYS A 52 -9.90 11.49 -0.27
N PRO A 53 -10.04 10.24 -0.74
CA PRO A 53 -10.08 9.95 -2.16
C PRO A 53 -11.07 10.85 -2.89
N ARG A 54 -10.75 11.24 -4.11
CA ARG A 54 -11.71 12.02 -4.91
C ARG A 54 -13.01 11.26 -5.06
N TRP A 55 -14.14 11.89 -4.74
CA TRP A 55 -15.47 11.27 -4.80
C TRP A 55 -15.77 10.55 -6.11
N LYS A 56 -15.34 11.10 -7.24
CA LYS A 56 -15.49 10.47 -8.56
C LYS A 56 -14.86 9.08 -8.62
N ILE A 57 -13.69 8.89 -7.99
CA ILE A 57 -12.99 7.60 -7.95
C ILE A 57 -13.75 6.61 -7.06
N VAL A 58 -14.16 7.05 -5.87
CA VAL A 58 -14.94 6.21 -4.95
C VAL A 58 -16.23 5.74 -5.62
N LYS A 59 -16.97 6.65 -6.25
CA LYS A 59 -18.19 6.34 -7.01
C LYS A 59 -17.92 5.35 -8.14
N PHE A 60 -16.79 5.53 -8.85
CA PHE A 60 -16.40 4.62 -9.93
C PHE A 60 -16.11 3.21 -9.38
N ILE A 61 -15.32 3.08 -8.32
CA ILE A 61 -15.02 1.78 -7.68
C ILE A 61 -16.30 1.07 -7.23
N LEU A 62 -17.22 1.81 -6.59
CA LEU A 62 -18.50 1.27 -6.14
C LEU A 62 -19.38 0.82 -7.32
N SER A 63 -19.30 1.47 -8.49
CA SER A 63 -20.04 1.06 -9.68
C SER A 63 -19.61 -0.30 -10.22
N GLY A 64 -18.38 -0.73 -9.99
CA GLY A 64 -17.85 -2.03 -10.39
C GLY A 64 -18.56 -3.21 -9.71
N SER A 65 -19.18 -2.98 -8.55
CA SER A 65 -20.00 -4.00 -7.89
C SER A 65 -21.26 -4.42 -8.69
N LYS A 66 -21.66 -3.61 -9.67
CA LYS A 66 -22.84 -3.85 -10.54
C LYS A 66 -22.53 -4.67 -11.80
N GLN A 67 -21.25 -4.92 -12.11
CA GLN A 67 -20.85 -5.64 -13.33
C GLN A 67 -21.27 -7.12 -13.24
N LYS A 68 -22.01 -7.60 -14.24
CA LYS A 68 -22.55 -8.98 -14.23
C LYS A 68 -21.65 -9.97 -14.99
N ASP A 69 -20.95 -9.51 -16.03
CA ASP A 69 -20.18 -10.35 -16.95
C ASP A 69 -18.67 -10.08 -16.88
N ILE A 70 -17.84 -11.08 -17.26
CA ILE A 70 -16.37 -11.02 -17.27
C ILE A 70 -15.89 -9.93 -18.24
N SER A 71 -16.49 -9.81 -19.44
CA SER A 71 -16.12 -8.77 -20.41
C SER A 71 -16.32 -7.36 -19.86
N ASN A 72 -17.42 -7.14 -19.14
CA ASN A 72 -17.70 -5.90 -18.45
C ASN A 72 -16.73 -5.66 -17.28
N ALA A 73 -16.28 -6.72 -16.60
CA ALA A 73 -15.28 -6.63 -15.54
C ALA A 73 -13.92 -6.19 -16.10
N SER A 74 -13.46 -6.77 -17.23
CA SER A 74 -12.20 -6.37 -17.87
C SER A 74 -12.22 -4.88 -18.23
N SER A 75 -13.23 -4.44 -18.96
CA SER A 75 -13.41 -3.02 -19.31
C SER A 75 -13.46 -2.09 -18.12
N PHE A 76 -14.09 -2.52 -17.03
CA PHE A 76 -14.13 -1.76 -15.77
C PHE A 76 -12.75 -1.61 -15.14
N TYR A 77 -12.01 -2.71 -14.99
CA TYR A 77 -10.67 -2.68 -14.39
C TYR A 77 -9.66 -1.91 -15.25
N ILE A 78 -9.73 -2.03 -16.58
CA ILE A 78 -8.89 -1.22 -17.48
C ILE A 78 -9.14 0.28 -17.26
N LYS A 79 -10.41 0.70 -17.19
CA LYS A 79 -10.76 2.10 -16.91
C LYS A 79 -10.31 2.55 -15.52
N LEU A 80 -10.43 1.67 -14.51
CA LEU A 80 -9.97 1.96 -13.15
C LEU A 80 -8.46 2.20 -13.12
N TRP A 81 -7.68 1.29 -13.70
CA TRP A 81 -6.21 1.41 -13.71
C TRP A 81 -5.71 2.60 -14.52
N LYS A 82 -6.40 2.98 -15.60
CA LYS A 82 -6.13 4.25 -16.30
C LYS A 82 -6.44 5.47 -15.43
N LEU A 83 -7.46 5.40 -14.58
CA LEU A 83 -7.89 6.53 -13.75
C LEU A 83 -6.95 6.77 -12.56
N ILE A 84 -6.44 5.70 -11.93
CA ILE A 84 -5.61 5.78 -10.73
C ILE A 84 -4.11 5.61 -11.00
N GLY A 85 -3.73 5.29 -12.25
CA GLY A 85 -2.35 5.07 -12.67
C GLY A 85 -1.50 6.34 -12.64
N SER A 86 -0.22 6.16 -12.88
CA SER A 86 0.81 7.19 -12.80
C SER A 86 0.81 8.09 -14.02
N PRO A 87 0.54 9.39 -13.91
CA PRO A 87 0.52 10.27 -15.08
C PRO A 87 1.90 10.51 -15.70
N ALA A 88 2.99 10.49 -14.93
CA ALA A 88 4.34 10.62 -15.46
C ALA A 88 4.91 9.31 -16.03
N TYR A 89 4.27 8.17 -15.76
CA TYR A 89 4.66 6.84 -16.21
C TYR A 89 3.46 6.12 -16.83
N PRO A 90 2.94 6.64 -17.96
CA PRO A 90 1.69 6.13 -18.52
C PRO A 90 1.86 4.74 -19.11
N ARG A 91 1.03 3.81 -18.70
CA ARG A 91 0.97 2.46 -19.29
C ARG A 91 0.14 2.45 -20.56
N THR A 92 0.57 1.68 -21.52
CA THR A 92 -0.21 1.43 -22.74
C THR A 92 -1.50 0.67 -22.43
N HIS A 93 -2.44 0.69 -23.37
CA HIS A 93 -3.67 -0.08 -23.22
C HIS A 93 -3.41 -1.59 -23.12
N GLU A 94 -2.43 -2.07 -23.87
CA GLU A 94 -2.04 -3.49 -23.89
C GLU A 94 -1.46 -3.93 -22.56
N GLU A 95 -0.54 -3.18 -21.97
CA GLU A 95 0.05 -3.45 -20.65
C GLU A 95 -1.02 -3.50 -19.54
N ILE A 96 -1.96 -2.54 -19.56
CA ILE A 96 -3.07 -2.55 -18.60
C ILE A 96 -3.96 -3.77 -18.83
N SER A 97 -4.26 -4.13 -20.09
CA SER A 97 -5.08 -5.29 -20.40
C SER A 97 -4.45 -6.58 -19.90
N LEU A 98 -3.16 -6.81 -20.18
CA LEU A 98 -2.42 -7.98 -19.69
C LEU A 98 -2.40 -8.06 -18.16
N PHE A 99 -2.25 -6.91 -17.50
CA PHE A 99 -2.30 -6.85 -16.04
C PHE A 99 -3.69 -7.19 -15.50
N VAL A 100 -4.74 -6.65 -16.12
CA VAL A 100 -6.13 -6.92 -15.76
C VAL A 100 -6.49 -8.39 -15.97
N ASP A 101 -6.04 -9.01 -17.06
CA ASP A 101 -6.26 -10.43 -17.33
C ASP A 101 -5.65 -11.32 -16.24
N ARG A 102 -4.45 -10.96 -15.74
CA ARG A 102 -3.84 -11.64 -14.59
C ARG A 102 -4.63 -11.46 -13.29
N ILE A 103 -5.25 -10.31 -13.08
CA ILE A 103 -6.13 -10.09 -11.92
C ILE A 103 -7.39 -10.96 -12.05
N LEU A 104 -8.02 -10.94 -13.21
CA LEU A 104 -9.27 -11.67 -13.45
C LEU A 104 -9.07 -13.20 -13.42
N SER A 105 -7.94 -13.70 -13.91
CA SER A 105 -7.61 -15.14 -13.87
C SER A 105 -7.48 -15.68 -12.44
N ARG A 106 -7.12 -14.84 -11.47
CA ARG A 106 -7.08 -15.20 -10.04
C ARG A 106 -8.46 -15.16 -9.38
N GLY A 107 -9.46 -14.69 -10.09
CA GLY A 107 -10.82 -14.49 -9.60
C GLY A 107 -11.00 -13.17 -8.87
N VAL A 108 -12.15 -12.56 -9.08
CA VAL A 108 -12.57 -11.33 -8.37
C VAL A 108 -13.87 -11.60 -7.62
N SER A 109 -13.95 -11.05 -6.41
CA SER A 109 -15.14 -11.17 -5.57
C SER A 109 -15.73 -9.80 -5.26
N LYS A 110 -16.91 -9.52 -5.81
CA LYS A 110 -17.66 -8.29 -5.52
C LYS A 110 -17.91 -8.10 -4.02
N ARG A 111 -18.34 -9.17 -3.35
CA ARG A 111 -18.54 -9.17 -1.88
C ARG A 111 -17.22 -8.98 -1.15
N GLY A 112 -16.11 -9.51 -1.70
CA GLY A 112 -14.76 -9.30 -1.18
C GLY A 112 -14.35 -7.82 -1.22
N THR A 113 -14.55 -7.15 -2.35
CA THR A 113 -14.26 -5.73 -2.51
C THR A 113 -15.06 -4.86 -1.53
N ILE A 114 -16.36 -5.12 -1.39
CA ILE A 114 -17.21 -4.41 -0.43
C ILE A 114 -16.71 -4.62 1.01
N ARG A 115 -16.38 -5.86 1.39
CA ARG A 115 -15.85 -6.15 2.72
C ARG A 115 -14.52 -5.45 2.99
N GLN A 116 -13.64 -5.38 2.00
CA GLN A 116 -12.38 -4.64 2.11
C GLN A 116 -12.63 -3.14 2.31
N MET A 117 -13.54 -2.55 1.53
CA MET A 117 -13.91 -1.14 1.70
C MET A 117 -14.50 -0.86 3.09
N LEU A 118 -15.40 -1.70 3.56
CA LEU A 118 -15.96 -1.58 4.91
C LEU A 118 -14.87 -1.70 5.99
N ALA A 119 -13.92 -2.62 5.84
CA ALA A 119 -12.79 -2.78 6.75
C ALA A 119 -11.88 -1.52 6.77
N ILE A 120 -11.63 -0.91 5.61
CA ILE A 120 -10.89 0.35 5.52
C ILE A 120 -11.66 1.48 6.23
N MET A 121 -12.94 1.62 5.94
CA MET A 121 -13.79 2.68 6.51
C MET A 121 -13.98 2.54 8.03
N SER A 122 -14.01 1.32 8.55
CA SER A 122 -14.12 1.05 9.99
C SER A 122 -12.75 1.03 10.71
N SER A 123 -11.66 1.21 9.97
CA SER A 123 -10.32 1.24 10.55
C SER A 123 -10.10 2.52 11.33
N TYR A 124 -9.58 2.40 12.56
CA TYR A 124 -9.26 3.55 13.40
C TYR A 124 -7.96 4.24 12.95
N ASP A 125 -7.78 5.47 13.40
CA ASP A 125 -6.53 6.22 13.26
C ASP A 125 -5.40 5.54 14.03
N ARG A 126 -4.29 5.25 13.34
CA ARG A 126 -3.10 4.58 13.88
C ARG A 126 -1.96 5.53 14.21
N SER A 127 -2.09 6.83 13.90
CA SER A 127 -1.00 7.81 14.03
C SER A 127 -0.41 7.85 15.44
N ALA A 128 -1.27 7.92 16.47
CA ALA A 128 -0.84 7.92 17.86
C ALA A 128 -0.12 6.63 18.29
N CYS A 129 -0.48 5.49 17.73
CA CYS A 129 0.18 4.21 18.00
C CYS A 129 1.52 4.11 17.23
N LEU A 130 1.58 4.59 15.99
CA LEU A 130 2.80 4.64 15.18
C LEU A 130 3.87 5.51 15.83
N LYS A 131 3.51 6.62 16.48
CA LYS A 131 4.44 7.48 17.24
C LYS A 131 5.12 6.77 18.41
N LYS A 132 4.60 5.63 18.87
CA LYS A 132 5.15 4.88 20.00
C LYS A 132 6.14 3.80 19.60
N ILE A 133 6.20 3.40 18.34
CA ILE A 133 7.11 2.36 17.86
C ILE A 133 8.41 2.95 17.31
N ASN A 134 9.51 2.21 17.45
CA ASN A 134 10.84 2.58 16.93
C ASN A 134 11.25 1.75 15.71
N THR A 135 10.33 0.93 15.18
CA THR A 135 10.57 0.06 14.04
C THR A 135 11.12 0.87 12.85
N PRO A 136 12.30 0.53 12.30
CA PRO A 136 12.82 1.16 11.09
C PRO A 136 11.77 1.09 9.97
N SER A 137 11.46 2.22 9.35
CA SER A 137 10.35 2.30 8.43
C SER A 137 10.72 3.02 7.13
N LEU A 138 10.22 2.51 6.02
CA LEU A 138 10.27 3.15 4.71
C LEU A 138 8.85 3.41 4.24
N VAL A 139 8.51 4.66 4.01
CA VAL A 139 7.25 5.07 3.39
C VAL A 139 7.51 5.42 1.94
N ILE A 140 6.74 4.85 1.02
CA ILE A 140 6.84 5.11 -0.41
C ILE A 140 5.48 5.62 -0.89
N HIS A 141 5.45 6.79 -1.55
CA HIS A 141 4.19 7.36 -2.00
C HIS A 141 4.36 8.21 -3.27
N GLY A 142 3.41 8.06 -4.18
CA GLY A 142 3.33 8.88 -5.39
C GLY A 142 2.70 10.24 -5.13
N THR A 143 3.26 11.31 -5.73
CA THR A 143 2.71 12.66 -5.55
C THR A 143 1.36 12.87 -6.23
N ASP A 144 1.02 12.01 -7.17
CA ASP A 144 -0.20 12.11 -7.99
C ASP A 144 -1.19 10.97 -7.71
N ASP A 145 -1.09 10.35 -6.53
CA ASP A 145 -2.02 9.31 -6.10
C ASP A 145 -3.41 9.91 -5.82
N LEU A 146 -4.35 9.57 -6.68
CA LEU A 146 -5.74 10.06 -6.60
C LEU A 146 -6.63 9.18 -5.70
N LEU A 147 -6.18 7.96 -5.37
CA LEU A 147 -6.93 7.03 -4.52
C LEU A 147 -6.55 7.17 -3.03
N VAL A 148 -5.27 7.29 -2.75
CA VAL A 148 -4.77 7.63 -1.41
C VAL A 148 -3.91 8.88 -1.55
N PRO A 149 -4.44 10.07 -1.22
CA PRO A 149 -3.73 11.33 -1.41
C PRO A 149 -2.32 11.34 -0.81
N TYR A 150 -1.39 12.01 -1.46
CA TYR A 150 0.03 12.04 -1.09
C TYR A 150 0.27 12.49 0.36
N GLU A 151 -0.58 13.39 0.88
CA GLU A 151 -0.55 13.84 2.27
C GLU A 151 -0.69 12.68 3.26
N CYS A 152 -1.35 11.59 2.89
CA CYS A 152 -1.45 10.37 3.70
C CYS A 152 -0.08 9.69 3.86
N GLY A 153 0.77 9.74 2.83
CA GLY A 153 2.15 9.25 2.89
C GLY A 153 3.02 10.13 3.78
N ILE A 154 2.91 11.43 3.66
CA ILE A 154 3.60 12.40 4.52
C ILE A 154 3.23 12.18 5.98
N ASP A 155 1.92 12.08 6.27
CA ASP A 155 1.42 11.84 7.62
C ASP A 155 1.92 10.50 8.18
N THR A 156 1.91 9.44 7.36
CA THR A 156 2.46 8.14 7.76
C THR A 156 3.93 8.24 8.13
N ALA A 157 4.74 8.95 7.34
CA ALA A 157 6.16 9.15 7.63
C ALA A 157 6.38 9.97 8.89
N ASN A 158 5.62 11.05 9.08
CA ASN A 158 5.70 11.92 10.26
C ASN A 158 5.20 11.23 11.55
N SER A 159 4.33 10.24 11.41
CA SER A 159 3.84 9.45 12.54
C SER A 159 4.81 8.37 12.99
N LEU A 160 5.90 8.09 12.26
CA LEU A 160 6.89 7.08 12.57
C LEU A 160 8.20 7.72 13.00
N LYS A 161 8.72 7.40 14.19
CA LYS A 161 9.94 7.99 14.74
C LYS A 161 11.19 7.72 13.91
N ASN A 162 11.29 6.54 13.33
CA ASN A 162 12.45 6.10 12.55
C ASN A 162 12.00 5.77 11.12
N SER A 163 11.63 6.80 10.38
CA SER A 163 11.11 6.66 9.02
C SER A 163 11.94 7.41 8.00
N LYS A 164 11.92 6.88 6.78
CA LYS A 164 12.33 7.58 5.55
C LYS A 164 11.13 7.65 4.63
N LEU A 165 10.89 8.82 4.02
CA LEU A 165 9.88 9.00 2.97
C LEU A 165 10.56 9.03 1.60
N TRP A 166 10.13 8.16 0.71
CA TRP A 166 10.46 8.24 -0.70
C TRP A 166 9.22 8.71 -1.47
N SER A 167 9.25 9.98 -1.84
CA SER A 167 8.23 10.61 -2.66
C SER A 167 8.58 10.44 -4.13
N ILE A 168 7.63 9.92 -4.91
CA ILE A 168 7.83 9.67 -6.34
C ILE A 168 6.97 10.63 -7.13
N LYS A 169 7.61 11.62 -7.77
CA LYS A 169 6.92 12.63 -8.57
C LYS A 169 6.19 11.99 -9.75
N GLY A 170 4.91 12.33 -9.92
CA GLY A 170 4.08 11.86 -11.01
C GLY A 170 3.66 10.39 -10.93
N MET A 171 3.96 9.68 -9.82
CA MET A 171 3.44 8.35 -9.57
C MET A 171 2.02 8.44 -9.00
N GLY A 172 1.13 7.61 -9.52
CA GLY A 172 -0.24 7.41 -9.04
C GLY A 172 -0.36 6.26 -8.04
N HIS A 173 -1.51 5.56 -8.07
CA HIS A 173 -1.78 4.41 -7.21
C HIS A 173 -1.45 3.09 -7.92
N ASP A 174 -0.28 3.01 -8.51
CA ASP A 174 0.23 1.82 -9.20
C ASP A 174 1.76 1.71 -9.08
N PHE A 175 2.34 0.69 -9.68
CA PHE A 175 3.78 0.48 -9.75
C PHE A 175 4.26 0.67 -11.19
N PRO A 176 4.85 1.82 -11.54
CA PRO A 176 5.46 2.02 -12.86
C PRO A 176 6.57 0.99 -13.14
N TYR A 177 6.59 0.40 -14.32
CA TYR A 177 7.60 -0.60 -14.70
C TYR A 177 9.01 0.00 -14.72
N GLU A 178 9.13 1.25 -15.11
CA GLU A 178 10.38 2.01 -15.18
C GLU A 178 11.05 2.16 -13.80
N LEU A 179 10.29 2.04 -12.75
CA LEU A 179 10.78 2.22 -11.37
C LEU A 179 11.00 0.90 -10.63
N PHE A 180 10.76 -0.26 -11.24
CA PHE A 180 10.86 -1.56 -10.54
C PHE A 180 12.23 -1.80 -9.94
N ASP A 181 13.31 -1.54 -10.68
CA ASP A 181 14.67 -1.73 -10.18
C ASP A 181 14.96 -0.80 -9.01
N GLU A 182 14.47 0.45 -9.07
CA GLU A 182 14.63 1.41 -7.97
C GLU A 182 13.80 0.99 -6.75
N PHE A 183 12.57 0.50 -6.92
CA PHE A 183 11.77 -0.08 -5.82
C PHE A 183 12.53 -1.22 -5.14
N VAL A 184 13.00 -2.18 -5.91
CA VAL A 184 13.74 -3.34 -5.39
C VAL A 184 14.99 -2.89 -4.65
N SER A 185 15.81 -2.01 -5.24
CA SER A 185 17.04 -1.50 -4.66
C SER A 185 16.80 -0.77 -3.34
N ARG A 186 15.81 0.13 -3.27
CA ARG A 186 15.51 0.90 -2.05
C ARG A 186 14.93 0.03 -0.94
N ILE A 187 14.05 -0.90 -1.28
CA ILE A 187 13.48 -1.85 -0.31
C ILE A 187 14.58 -2.77 0.24
N ASP A 188 15.41 -3.35 -0.61
CA ASP A 188 16.53 -4.21 -0.20
C ASP A 188 17.53 -3.45 0.70
N SER A 189 17.93 -2.23 0.31
CA SER A 189 18.79 -1.37 1.10
C SER A 189 18.19 -1.05 2.47
N HIS A 190 16.89 -0.79 2.55
CA HIS A 190 16.19 -0.56 3.81
C HIS A 190 16.18 -1.81 4.69
N ILE A 191 15.91 -2.97 4.15
CA ILE A 191 15.93 -4.27 4.86
C ILE A 191 17.35 -4.55 5.40
N LYS A 192 18.38 -4.41 4.56
CA LYS A 192 19.77 -4.63 4.96
C LYS A 192 20.24 -3.68 6.06
N SER A 193 19.87 -2.40 5.98
CA SER A 193 20.20 -1.41 7.01
C SER A 193 19.49 -1.69 8.34
N SER A 194 18.26 -2.17 8.28
CA SER A 194 17.48 -2.52 9.47
C SER A 194 18.04 -3.73 10.22
N ASN A 195 18.67 -4.67 9.53
CA ASN A 195 19.35 -5.82 10.15
C ASN A 195 20.65 -5.41 10.87
N LYS A 196 21.37 -4.39 10.37
CA LYS A 196 22.61 -3.90 10.97
C LYS A 196 22.41 -3.13 12.27
N SER A 197 21.25 -2.51 12.47
CA SER A 197 20.95 -1.74 13.69
C SER A 197 20.80 -2.61 14.95
N GLU A 198 20.64 -3.92 14.81
CA GLU A 198 20.61 -4.89 15.93
C GLU A 198 21.99 -5.22 16.50
N PHE A 199 23.08 -4.90 15.77
CA PHE A 199 24.47 -5.13 16.18
C PHE A 199 25.17 -3.83 16.63
N LYS A 200 24.65 -3.10 17.62
CA LYS A 200 25.47 -2.23 18.43
C LYS A 200 25.94 -3.06 19.65
N PRO A 201 27.20 -3.48 19.73
CA PRO A 201 27.73 -3.99 20.99
C PRO A 201 27.64 -2.87 22.04
N ILE A 202 27.20 -3.24 23.23
CA ILE A 202 27.22 -2.43 24.45
C ILE A 202 28.65 -2.05 24.78
#